data_557ab9b50bf85236976d29f2f1a11620
#
_entry.id   557ab9b50bf85236976d29f2f1a11620
#
_cell.length_a   1.000
_cell.length_b   1.000
_cell.length_c   1.000
_cell.angle_alpha   90.00
_cell.angle_beta   90.00
_cell.angle_gamma   90.00
#
_symmetry.space_group_name_H-M   'P 1'
#
loop_
_entity.id
_entity.type
_entity.pdbx_description
1 polymer ?
#
loop_
_entity_poly.entity_id
_entity_poly.type
_entity_poly.pdbx_seq_one_letter_code
_entity_poly.pdbx_strand_id
1 'polypeptide(L)'
;PYERVLTDISKGAQKTAEYLAINPMDKVPAIKDGEATLAEAAAICAYVAERYPQAKLSPPLGDPLRAKYLYWLFFGPGCVEPAMVQAATKIEMNPVAAGWGDVQRVLDVLDAALQKGPWLLGDNFSAADIVIGSGLNFAVRLFKMLPARPSFDRYLDACAARPAFQRAGALVMG
;
A
#
# COMPACT_ATOMS: atom_id res chain seq x y z
N PRO A 1 13.58 12.79 -10.75
CA PRO A 1 13.78 11.86 -11.88
C PRO A 1 14.10 10.46 -11.33
N TYR A 2 13.63 9.43 -12.01
CA TYR A 2 13.94 8.03 -11.70
C TYR A 2 13.97 7.24 -13.01
N GLU A 3 14.74 6.15 -13.01
CA GLU A 3 14.73 5.15 -14.06
C GLU A 3 13.78 4.01 -13.69
N ARG A 4 12.98 3.55 -14.65
CA ARG A 4 12.10 2.41 -14.47
C ARG A 4 12.73 1.18 -15.12
N VAL A 5 12.96 0.15 -14.33
CA VAL A 5 13.41 -1.16 -14.80
C VAL A 5 12.23 -2.13 -14.77
N LEU A 6 11.82 -2.62 -15.94
CA LEU A 6 10.74 -3.60 -16.04
C LEU A 6 11.23 -4.97 -15.56
N THR A 7 10.61 -5.46 -14.50
CA THR A 7 10.83 -6.83 -14.02
C THR A 7 9.63 -7.69 -14.43
N ASP A 8 9.76 -8.41 -15.53
CA ASP A 8 8.70 -9.28 -16.05
C ASP A 8 8.56 -10.55 -15.19
N ILE A 9 7.64 -10.49 -14.22
CA ILE A 9 7.40 -11.60 -13.29
C ILE A 9 6.83 -12.84 -13.98
N SER A 10 6.17 -12.69 -15.14
CA SER A 10 5.64 -13.82 -15.90
C SER A 10 6.75 -14.68 -16.51
N LYS A 11 7.90 -14.06 -16.77
CA LYS A 11 9.11 -14.71 -17.25
C LYS A 11 10.10 -15.07 -16.15
N GLY A 12 9.76 -14.83 -14.89
CA GLY A 12 10.63 -15.13 -13.76
C GLY A 12 11.80 -14.16 -13.58
N ALA A 13 11.74 -12.95 -14.15
CA ALA A 13 12.81 -11.95 -14.05
C ALA A 13 13.15 -11.57 -12.60
N GLN A 14 12.21 -11.68 -11.68
CA GLN A 14 12.43 -11.46 -10.24
C GLN A 14 13.26 -12.56 -9.57
N LYS A 15 13.54 -13.67 -10.25
CA LYS A 15 14.33 -14.81 -9.74
C LYS A 15 15.77 -14.81 -10.23
N THR A 16 16.17 -13.83 -11.04
CA THR A 16 17.56 -13.71 -11.49
C THR A 16 18.49 -13.34 -10.33
N ALA A 17 19.76 -13.72 -10.44
CA ALA A 17 20.75 -13.42 -9.41
C ALA A 17 20.88 -11.91 -9.16
N GLU A 18 20.79 -11.11 -10.23
CA GLU A 18 20.84 -9.65 -10.17
C GLU A 18 19.66 -9.07 -9.35
N TYR A 19 18.45 -9.59 -9.59
CA TYR A 19 17.29 -9.12 -8.85
C TYR A 19 17.31 -9.60 -7.40
N LEU A 20 17.70 -10.84 -7.15
CA LEU A 20 17.81 -11.40 -5.80
C LEU A 20 18.85 -10.69 -4.94
N ALA A 21 19.88 -10.09 -5.55
CA ALA A 21 20.82 -9.22 -4.84
C ALA A 21 20.17 -7.91 -4.32
N ILE A 22 19.06 -7.48 -4.92
CA ILE A 22 18.28 -6.31 -4.50
C ILE A 22 17.18 -6.72 -3.54
N ASN A 23 16.43 -7.77 -3.87
CA ASN A 23 15.35 -8.30 -3.05
C ASN A 23 15.40 -9.83 -2.99
N PRO A 24 15.93 -10.41 -1.92
CA PRO A 24 16.05 -11.87 -1.76
C PRO A 24 14.70 -12.59 -1.61
N MET A 25 13.59 -11.86 -1.39
CA MET A 25 12.24 -12.42 -1.33
C MET A 25 11.63 -12.69 -2.71
N ASP A 26 12.34 -12.39 -3.80
CA ASP A 26 11.86 -12.51 -5.20
C ASP A 26 10.51 -11.82 -5.49
N LYS A 27 10.22 -10.73 -4.79
CA LYS A 27 9.00 -9.95 -4.95
C LYS A 27 9.27 -8.57 -5.54
N VAL A 28 8.28 -8.03 -6.24
CA VAL A 28 8.25 -6.64 -6.69
C VAL A 28 7.26 -5.87 -5.82
N PRO A 29 7.48 -4.57 -5.56
CA PRO A 29 8.56 -3.72 -6.10
C PRO A 29 9.86 -3.79 -5.29
N ALA A 30 10.94 -3.30 -5.91
CA ALA A 30 12.18 -2.95 -5.23
C ALA A 30 12.72 -1.64 -5.82
N ILE A 31 13.51 -0.89 -5.05
CA ILE A 31 14.19 0.33 -5.52
C ILE A 31 15.68 0.28 -5.19
N LYS A 32 16.46 1.04 -5.96
CA LYS A 32 17.85 1.37 -5.68
C LYS A 32 18.00 2.89 -5.69
N ASP A 33 18.59 3.46 -4.63
CA ASP A 33 18.91 4.89 -4.51
C ASP A 33 20.37 5.02 -4.04
N GLY A 34 21.27 5.27 -4.98
CA GLY A 34 22.72 5.18 -4.73
C GLY A 34 23.12 3.76 -4.31
N GLU A 35 23.71 3.65 -3.13
CA GLU A 35 24.09 2.35 -2.54
C GLU A 35 22.95 1.67 -1.77
N ALA A 36 21.86 2.40 -1.49
CA ALA A 36 20.72 1.84 -0.77
C ALA A 36 19.84 1.00 -1.70
N THR A 37 19.52 -0.22 -1.26
CA THR A 37 18.49 -1.05 -1.86
C THR A 37 17.35 -1.24 -0.89
N LEU A 38 16.11 -1.22 -1.37
CA LEU A 38 14.92 -1.33 -0.53
C LEU A 38 13.82 -2.08 -1.26
N ALA A 39 13.21 -3.01 -0.56
CA ALA A 39 11.99 -3.70 -0.97
C ALA A 39 10.86 -3.39 0.02
N GLU A 40 9.72 -4.05 -0.11
CA GLU A 40 8.48 -3.82 0.64
C GLU A 40 7.80 -2.48 0.31
N ALA A 41 6.60 -2.53 -0.25
CA ALA A 41 5.88 -1.35 -0.76
C ALA A 41 5.72 -0.26 0.31
N ALA A 42 5.38 -0.62 1.56
CA ALA A 42 5.21 0.34 2.64
C ALA A 42 6.56 0.99 3.04
N ALA A 43 7.64 0.21 3.09
CA ALA A 43 8.98 0.72 3.38
C ALA A 43 9.47 1.67 2.27
N ILE A 44 9.26 1.31 1.00
CA ILE A 44 9.58 2.15 -0.15
C ILE A 44 8.79 3.46 -0.09
N CYS A 45 7.49 3.40 0.19
CA CYS A 45 6.64 4.59 0.32
C CYS A 45 7.11 5.51 1.46
N ALA A 46 7.48 4.94 2.61
CA ALA A 46 8.04 5.72 3.73
C ALA A 46 9.35 6.40 3.34
N TYR A 47 10.30 5.63 2.82
CA TYR A 47 11.61 6.12 2.42
C TYR A 47 11.53 7.26 1.40
N VAL A 48 10.74 7.07 0.34
CA VAL A 48 10.56 8.09 -0.70
C VAL A 48 9.86 9.33 -0.15
N ALA A 49 8.85 9.17 0.71
CA ALA A 49 8.15 10.30 1.33
C ALA A 49 9.08 11.14 2.24
N GLU A 50 10.00 10.49 2.95
CA GLU A 50 10.98 11.17 3.81
C GLU A 50 12.15 11.77 3.00
N ARG A 51 12.57 11.10 1.94
CA ARG A 51 13.63 11.56 1.02
C ARG A 51 13.23 12.81 0.24
N TYR A 52 11.94 13.00 -0.01
CA TYR A 52 11.36 14.11 -0.76
C TYR A 52 10.27 14.85 0.04
N PRO A 53 10.66 15.54 1.15
CA PRO A 53 9.69 16.15 2.07
C PRO A 53 8.85 17.26 1.43
N GLN A 54 9.32 17.87 0.34
CA GLN A 54 8.55 18.85 -0.44
C GLN A 54 7.28 18.26 -1.06
N ALA A 55 7.20 16.93 -1.23
CA ALA A 55 6.01 16.25 -1.72
C ALA A 55 4.90 16.14 -0.66
N LYS A 56 5.22 16.42 0.61
CA LYS A 56 4.29 16.39 1.76
C LYS A 56 3.53 15.05 1.90
N LEU A 57 4.20 13.95 1.59
CA LEU A 57 3.60 12.61 1.67
C LEU A 57 3.79 11.94 3.04
N SER A 58 4.57 12.54 3.93
CA SER A 58 4.71 12.11 5.33
C SER A 58 4.69 13.33 6.26
N PRO A 59 4.02 13.25 7.41
CA PRO A 59 4.16 14.26 8.45
C PRO A 59 5.62 14.30 8.97
N PRO A 60 6.20 15.48 9.21
CA PRO A 60 7.57 15.59 9.71
C PRO A 60 7.72 15.00 11.12
N LEU A 61 8.96 14.78 11.53
CA LEU A 61 9.26 14.38 12.92
C LEU A 61 8.70 15.40 13.90
N GLY A 62 8.02 14.93 14.94
CA GLY A 62 7.36 15.78 15.94
C GLY A 62 5.95 16.26 15.59
N ASP A 63 5.48 16.05 14.38
CA ASP A 63 4.10 16.34 14.02
C ASP A 63 3.14 15.34 14.71
N PRO A 64 2.06 15.80 15.37
CA PRO A 64 1.07 14.91 16.01
C PRO A 64 0.42 13.89 15.06
N LEU A 65 0.30 14.22 13.78
CA LEU A 65 -0.25 13.30 12.77
C LEU A 65 0.68 12.15 12.43
N ARG A 66 1.97 12.22 12.80
CA ARG A 66 2.95 11.18 12.44
C ARG A 66 2.60 9.82 13.05
N ALA A 67 2.09 9.78 14.27
CA ALA A 67 1.66 8.51 14.89
C ALA A 67 0.54 7.84 14.08
N LYS A 68 -0.44 8.63 13.66
CA LYS A 68 -1.56 8.15 12.83
C LYS A 68 -1.10 7.73 11.43
N TYR A 69 -0.15 8.47 10.84
CA TYR A 69 0.50 8.13 9.58
C TYR A 69 1.19 6.77 9.64
N LEU A 70 2.04 6.55 10.63
CA LEU A 70 2.74 5.29 10.82
C LEU A 70 1.77 4.13 11.05
N TYR A 71 0.74 4.33 11.87
CA TYR A 71 -0.30 3.34 12.08
C TYR A 71 -0.91 2.86 10.75
N TRP A 72 -1.38 3.78 9.90
CA TRP A 72 -1.99 3.42 8.63
C TRP A 72 -0.99 2.86 7.61
N LEU A 73 0.23 3.36 7.60
CA LEU A 73 1.27 2.86 6.71
C LEU A 73 1.56 1.38 6.96
N PHE A 74 1.65 0.98 8.23
CA PHE A 74 1.88 -0.41 8.63
C PHE A 74 0.60 -1.25 8.68
N PHE A 75 -0.56 -0.64 8.76
CA PHE A 75 -1.83 -1.36 8.73
C PHE A 75 -2.07 -2.05 7.37
N GLY A 76 -1.51 -1.52 6.29
CA GLY A 76 -1.54 -2.14 4.97
C GLY A 76 -0.95 -3.56 5.00
N PRO A 77 0.37 -3.70 5.13
CA PRO A 77 1.02 -5.01 5.13
C PRO A 77 0.70 -5.85 6.38
N GLY A 78 0.43 -5.22 7.52
CA GLY A 78 0.18 -5.93 8.78
C GLY A 78 -1.24 -6.45 8.97
N CYS A 79 -2.23 -5.83 8.33
CA CYS A 79 -3.63 -6.18 8.53
C CYS A 79 -4.39 -6.41 7.22
N VAL A 80 -4.29 -5.46 6.26
CA VAL A 80 -5.08 -5.54 5.02
C VAL A 80 -4.64 -6.71 4.16
N GLU A 81 -3.35 -6.85 3.90
CA GLU A 81 -2.83 -7.93 3.07
C GLU A 81 -3.09 -9.32 3.65
N PRO A 82 -2.83 -9.60 4.95
CA PRO A 82 -3.20 -10.87 5.55
C PRO A 82 -4.70 -11.16 5.51
N ALA A 83 -5.55 -10.15 5.73
CA ALA A 83 -6.99 -10.30 5.63
C ALA A 83 -7.44 -10.64 4.19
N MET A 84 -6.80 -10.04 3.17
CA MET A 84 -7.02 -10.40 1.77
C MET A 84 -6.69 -11.85 1.47
N VAL A 85 -5.53 -12.32 1.95
CA VAL A 85 -5.10 -13.72 1.78
C VAL A 85 -6.08 -14.65 2.47
N GLN A 86 -6.48 -14.34 3.70
CA GLN A 86 -7.47 -15.12 4.44
C GLN A 86 -8.80 -15.20 3.69
N ALA A 87 -9.31 -14.08 3.18
CA ALA A 87 -10.56 -14.03 2.41
C ALA A 87 -10.48 -14.84 1.10
N ALA A 88 -9.36 -14.71 0.37
CA ALA A 88 -9.14 -15.39 -0.89
C ALA A 88 -8.98 -16.91 -0.73
N THR A 89 -8.28 -17.36 0.30
CA THR A 89 -8.01 -18.78 0.56
C THR A 89 -9.08 -19.46 1.40
N LYS A 90 -9.96 -18.68 2.04
CA LYS A 90 -11.01 -19.15 2.97
C LYS A 90 -10.45 -19.99 4.14
N ILE A 91 -9.20 -19.71 4.52
CA ILE A 91 -8.57 -20.36 5.67
C ILE A 91 -9.20 -19.82 6.95
N GLU A 92 -9.70 -20.72 7.79
CA GLU A 92 -10.15 -20.36 9.14
C GLU A 92 -8.95 -20.09 10.03
N MET A 93 -8.95 -18.93 10.67
CA MET A 93 -7.92 -18.50 11.59
C MET A 93 -8.56 -18.17 12.95
N ASN A 94 -7.84 -18.50 14.02
CA ASN A 94 -8.25 -18.01 15.34
C ASN A 94 -7.99 -16.50 15.42
N PRO A 95 -9.01 -15.64 15.58
CA PRO A 95 -8.84 -14.19 15.58
C PRO A 95 -7.95 -13.66 16.69
N VAL A 96 -7.81 -14.41 17.80
CA VAL A 96 -6.92 -14.03 18.92
C VAL A 96 -5.46 -14.28 18.57
N ALA A 97 -5.18 -15.33 17.79
CA ALA A 97 -3.83 -15.67 17.35
C ALA A 97 -3.38 -14.90 16.13
N ALA A 98 -4.32 -14.48 15.27
CA ALA A 98 -4.04 -13.71 14.07
C ALA A 98 -3.77 -12.23 14.46
N GLY A 99 -2.60 -11.70 14.08
CA GLY A 99 -2.21 -10.32 14.39
C GLY A 99 -3.14 -9.25 13.80
N TRP A 100 -3.89 -9.59 12.74
CA TRP A 100 -4.91 -8.72 12.12
C TRP A 100 -6.33 -8.96 12.69
N GLY A 101 -6.52 -9.94 13.58
CA GLY A 101 -7.82 -10.36 14.05
C GLY A 101 -8.58 -11.20 13.03
N ASP A 102 -9.56 -10.61 12.38
CA ASP A 102 -10.34 -11.22 11.31
C ASP A 102 -10.64 -10.21 10.18
N VAL A 103 -11.09 -10.75 9.04
CA VAL A 103 -11.41 -9.95 7.85
C VAL A 103 -12.44 -8.85 8.16
N GLN A 104 -13.49 -9.18 8.89
CA GLN A 104 -14.57 -8.24 9.19
C GLN A 104 -14.06 -7.06 10.05
N ARG A 105 -13.23 -7.34 11.05
CA ARG A 105 -12.60 -6.34 11.91
C ARG A 105 -11.73 -5.37 11.11
N VAL A 106 -10.92 -5.88 10.19
CA VAL A 106 -10.08 -5.04 9.33
C VAL A 106 -10.94 -4.11 8.46
N LEU A 107 -12.01 -4.65 7.86
CA LEU A 107 -12.93 -3.86 7.04
C LEU A 107 -13.65 -2.78 7.86
N ASP A 108 -14.08 -3.09 9.09
CA ASP A 108 -14.79 -2.14 9.95
C ASP A 108 -13.88 -1.00 10.42
N VAL A 109 -12.62 -1.30 10.73
CA VAL A 109 -11.62 -0.29 11.11
C VAL A 109 -11.33 0.65 9.95
N LEU A 110 -11.17 0.12 8.73
CA LEU A 110 -10.99 0.95 7.53
C LEU A 110 -12.21 1.79 7.21
N ASP A 111 -13.40 1.19 7.25
CA ASP A 111 -14.67 1.89 6.98
C ASP A 111 -14.86 3.08 7.92
N ALA A 112 -14.71 2.84 9.22
CA ALA A 112 -14.82 3.89 10.25
C ALA A 112 -13.79 5.02 10.06
N ALA A 113 -12.60 4.72 9.59
CA ALA A 113 -11.59 5.73 9.31
C ALA A 113 -11.94 6.58 8.08
N LEU A 114 -12.37 5.93 7.00
CA LEU A 114 -12.67 6.55 5.72
C LEU A 114 -14.01 7.31 5.69
N GLN A 115 -14.84 7.17 6.73
CA GLN A 115 -16.01 8.01 6.93
C GLN A 115 -15.68 9.42 7.45
N LYS A 116 -14.47 9.62 8.03
CA LYS A 116 -14.09 10.85 8.76
C LYS A 116 -13.45 11.92 7.87
N GLY A 117 -13.19 11.63 6.62
CA GLY A 117 -12.55 12.57 5.70
C GLY A 117 -12.19 11.91 4.38
N PRO A 118 -11.65 12.68 3.41
CA PRO A 118 -11.25 12.15 2.13
C PRO A 118 -10.04 11.21 2.23
N TRP A 119 -9.18 11.39 3.25
CA TRP A 119 -7.94 10.64 3.43
C TRP A 119 -7.80 10.07 4.84
N LEU A 120 -6.89 9.13 5.01
CA LEU A 120 -6.61 8.52 6.31
C LEU A 120 -6.13 9.51 7.38
N LEU A 121 -5.50 10.60 6.96
CA LEU A 121 -5.08 11.70 7.84
C LEU A 121 -6.01 12.93 7.76
N GLY A 122 -7.29 12.73 7.50
CA GLY A 122 -8.27 13.80 7.31
C GLY A 122 -8.13 14.46 5.95
N ASP A 123 -7.75 15.73 5.89
CA ASP A 123 -7.56 16.47 4.63
C ASP A 123 -6.18 16.26 4.00
N ASN A 124 -5.28 15.56 4.68
CA ASN A 124 -3.90 15.39 4.23
C ASN A 124 -3.69 14.02 3.59
N PHE A 125 -3.51 14.02 2.26
CA PHE A 125 -3.06 12.82 1.55
C PHE A 125 -1.61 12.48 1.92
N SER A 126 -1.33 11.21 2.13
CA SER A 126 -0.01 10.74 2.56
C SER A 126 0.41 9.44 1.85
N ALA A 127 1.63 8.99 2.09
CA ALA A 127 2.11 7.70 1.62
C ALA A 127 1.29 6.52 2.20
N ALA A 128 0.65 6.69 3.36
CA ALA A 128 -0.28 5.71 3.91
C ALA A 128 -1.51 5.50 3.00
N ASP A 129 -2.00 6.58 2.36
CA ASP A 129 -3.09 6.47 1.39
C ASP A 129 -2.66 5.80 0.09
N ILE A 130 -1.38 5.88 -0.28
CA ILE A 130 -0.83 5.14 -1.42
C ILE A 130 -0.86 3.64 -1.11
N VAL A 131 -0.38 3.24 0.05
CA VAL A 131 -0.32 1.82 0.47
C VAL A 131 -1.73 1.24 0.64
N ILE A 132 -2.57 1.87 1.45
CA ILE A 132 -3.94 1.39 1.71
C ILE A 132 -4.80 1.47 0.45
N GLY A 133 -4.74 2.59 -0.29
CA GLY A 133 -5.53 2.78 -1.50
C GLY A 133 -5.18 1.78 -2.59
N SER A 134 -3.90 1.47 -2.81
CA SER A 134 -3.50 0.44 -3.77
C SER A 134 -3.95 -0.95 -3.32
N GLY A 135 -3.77 -1.31 -2.05
CA GLY A 135 -4.22 -2.58 -1.49
C GLY A 135 -5.74 -2.77 -1.59
N LEU A 136 -6.52 -1.75 -1.20
CA LEU A 136 -7.98 -1.79 -1.33
C LEU A 136 -8.45 -1.85 -2.79
N ASN A 137 -7.82 -1.09 -3.69
CA ASN A 137 -8.17 -1.15 -5.11
C ASN A 137 -7.94 -2.56 -5.67
N PHE A 138 -6.83 -3.17 -5.29
CA PHE A 138 -6.50 -4.54 -5.66
C PHE A 138 -7.53 -5.53 -5.10
N ALA A 139 -7.82 -5.43 -3.80
CA ALA A 139 -8.70 -6.37 -3.10
C ALA A 139 -10.18 -6.25 -3.47
N VAL A 140 -10.67 -5.02 -3.64
CA VAL A 140 -12.10 -4.75 -3.82
C VAL A 140 -12.46 -4.65 -5.30
N ARG A 141 -11.68 -3.90 -6.10
CA ARG A 141 -12.05 -3.61 -7.49
C ARG A 141 -11.46 -4.60 -8.49
N LEU A 142 -10.17 -4.91 -8.36
CA LEU A 142 -9.50 -5.79 -9.32
C LEU A 142 -9.84 -7.27 -9.11
N PHE A 143 -9.58 -7.79 -7.93
CA PHE A 143 -9.70 -9.22 -7.65
C PHE A 143 -10.97 -9.61 -6.88
N LYS A 144 -11.74 -8.64 -6.41
CA LYS A 144 -13.02 -8.86 -5.70
C LYS A 144 -12.92 -9.86 -4.54
N MET A 145 -11.79 -9.83 -3.84
CA MET A 145 -11.54 -10.68 -2.66
C MET A 145 -12.23 -10.15 -1.41
N LEU A 146 -12.41 -8.82 -1.34
CA LEU A 146 -13.09 -8.15 -0.23
C LEU A 146 -14.35 -7.44 -0.73
N PRO A 147 -15.40 -7.33 0.12
CA PRO A 147 -16.63 -6.65 -0.25
C PRO A 147 -16.42 -5.15 -0.42
N ALA A 148 -17.11 -4.55 -1.38
CA ALA A 148 -17.19 -3.12 -1.55
C ALA A 148 -18.00 -2.48 -0.41
N ARG A 149 -17.66 -1.23 -0.06
CA ARG A 149 -18.41 -0.38 0.88
C ARG A 149 -18.47 1.05 0.33
N PRO A 150 -19.51 1.82 0.59
CA PRO A 150 -19.62 3.18 0.06
C PRO A 150 -18.45 4.11 0.42
N SER A 151 -17.84 3.93 1.61
CA SER A 151 -16.66 4.67 2.03
C SER A 151 -15.42 4.28 1.21
N PHE A 152 -15.28 2.98 0.89
CA PHE A 152 -14.18 2.48 0.05
C PHE A 152 -14.29 3.00 -1.38
N ASP A 153 -15.49 2.99 -1.95
CA ASP A 153 -15.71 3.48 -3.31
C ASP A 153 -15.37 4.96 -3.43
N ARG A 154 -15.88 5.80 -2.51
CA ARG A 154 -15.51 7.24 -2.47
C ARG A 154 -14.02 7.47 -2.36
N TYR A 155 -13.37 6.75 -1.45
CA TYR A 155 -11.93 6.85 -1.23
C TYR A 155 -11.12 6.43 -2.45
N LEU A 156 -11.48 5.30 -3.06
CA LEU A 156 -10.79 4.79 -4.24
C LEU A 156 -11.01 5.69 -5.47
N ASP A 157 -12.20 6.31 -5.60
CA ASP A 157 -12.46 7.31 -6.63
C ASP A 157 -11.60 8.56 -6.42
N ALA A 158 -11.48 9.03 -5.18
CA ALA A 158 -10.60 10.14 -4.84
C ALA A 158 -9.12 9.82 -5.12
N CYS A 159 -8.67 8.60 -4.81
CA CYS A 159 -7.32 8.14 -5.17
C CYS A 159 -7.11 8.13 -6.69
N ALA A 160 -8.07 7.58 -7.44
CA ALA A 160 -8.00 7.46 -8.91
C ALA A 160 -8.05 8.81 -9.62
N ALA A 161 -8.72 9.80 -9.04
CA ALA A 161 -8.77 11.16 -9.58
C ALA A 161 -7.45 11.93 -9.45
N ARG A 162 -6.49 11.45 -8.65
CA ARG A 162 -5.20 12.12 -8.46
C ARG A 162 -4.35 12.03 -9.74
N PRO A 163 -3.79 13.16 -10.23
CA PRO A 163 -2.97 13.15 -11.46
C PRO A 163 -1.75 12.20 -11.36
N ALA A 164 -1.18 12.04 -10.15
CA ALA A 164 -0.06 11.12 -9.96
C ALA A 164 -0.48 9.65 -10.12
N PHE A 165 -1.68 9.28 -9.65
CA PHE A 165 -2.23 7.94 -9.84
C PHE A 165 -2.47 7.66 -11.35
N GLN A 166 -3.06 8.62 -12.07
CA GLN A 166 -3.32 8.49 -13.50
C GLN A 166 -2.01 8.34 -14.30
N ARG A 167 -0.98 9.14 -13.97
CA ARG A 167 0.34 8.99 -14.61
C ARG A 167 0.97 7.63 -14.31
N ALA A 168 0.86 7.13 -13.09
CA ALA A 168 1.38 5.81 -12.72
C ALA A 168 0.65 4.69 -13.48
N GLY A 169 -0.69 4.78 -13.60
CA GLY A 169 -1.49 3.84 -14.37
C GLY A 169 -1.09 3.79 -15.85
N ALA A 170 -0.84 4.93 -16.46
CA ALA A 170 -0.38 5.01 -17.87
C ALA A 170 0.99 4.33 -18.08
N LEU A 171 1.86 4.32 -17.05
CA LEU A 171 3.16 3.64 -17.13
C LEU A 171 3.07 2.11 -17.02
N VAL A 172 2.00 1.58 -16.44
CA VAL A 172 1.79 0.13 -16.28
C VAL A 172 1.15 -0.48 -17.53
N MET A 173 0.36 0.32 -18.25
CA MET A 173 -0.39 -0.13 -19.42
C MET A 173 0.40 -0.01 -20.73
N GLY A 174 1.55 0.64 -20.75
CA GLY A 174 2.47 0.80 -21.87
C GLY A 174 3.75 -0.02 -21.70
#